data_e0a7929f1920c2d2e84d692336a9ef5d
#
_entry.id   e0a7929f1920c2d2e84d692336a9ef5d
#
_cell.length_a   1.000
_cell.length_b   1.000
_cell.length_c   1.000
_cell.angle_alpha   90.00
_cell.angle_beta   90.00
_cell.angle_gamma   90.00
#
_symmetry.space_group_name_H-M   'P 1'
#
loop_
_entity.id
_entity.type
_entity.pdbx_description
1 polymer ?
#
loop_
_entity_poly.entity_id
_entity_poly.type
_entity_poly.pdbx_seq_one_letter_code
_entity_poly.pdbx_strand_id
1 'polypeptide(L)'
;MLHAHDESVRAHLLEGGFGLEKESLRIDGGGFLAHTPADFADDVHIVRDFSENQVEVNTPVCATPAEAIQSLEHYNGLVQRAIANLPERELLWPFSNPPYILNEKDIPIAQY
;
A
#
# COMPACT_ATOMS: atom_id res chain seq x y z
N MET A 1 18.69 -22.27 12.22
CA MET A 1 19.99 -21.68 12.61
C MET A 1 20.65 -21.09 11.39
N LEU A 2 21.12 -19.85 11.51
CA LEU A 2 21.89 -19.21 10.44
C LEU A 2 23.31 -19.72 10.42
N HIS A 3 23.76 -20.27 9.29
CA HIS A 3 25.12 -20.71 9.08
C HIS A 3 26.01 -19.58 8.57
N ALA A 4 26.11 -18.49 9.35
CA ALA A 4 26.81 -17.26 8.97
C ALA A 4 28.34 -17.44 8.78
N HIS A 5 28.88 -18.59 9.18
CA HIS A 5 30.30 -18.93 9.00
C HIS A 5 30.58 -19.69 7.70
N ASP A 6 29.55 -20.16 7.00
CA ASP A 6 29.70 -20.83 5.72
C ASP A 6 29.93 -19.76 4.62
N GLU A 7 31.06 -19.88 3.88
CA GLU A 7 31.41 -18.93 2.83
C GLU A 7 30.35 -18.86 1.70
N SER A 8 29.75 -19.99 1.34
CA SER A 8 28.72 -20.02 0.30
C SER A 8 27.47 -19.27 0.75
N VAL A 9 27.07 -19.41 2.00
CA VAL A 9 25.96 -18.66 2.59
C VAL A 9 26.30 -17.19 2.68
N ARG A 10 27.51 -16.84 3.13
CA ARG A 10 27.96 -15.43 3.24
C ARG A 10 28.01 -14.73 1.88
N ALA A 11 28.47 -15.41 0.84
CA ALA A 11 28.55 -14.87 -0.51
C ALA A 11 27.15 -14.54 -1.08
N HIS A 12 26.08 -15.22 -0.62
CA HIS A 12 24.73 -15.10 -1.16
C HIS A 12 23.74 -14.46 -0.18
N LEU A 13 24.20 -14.03 1.01
CA LEU A 13 23.32 -13.47 2.06
C LEU A 13 22.50 -12.25 1.60
N LEU A 14 23.04 -11.43 0.73
CA LEU A 14 22.40 -10.23 0.21
C LEU A 14 21.89 -10.40 -1.22
N GLU A 15 22.00 -11.60 -1.78
CA GLU A 15 21.41 -11.92 -3.07
C GLU A 15 19.97 -12.32 -2.87
N GLY A 16 19.09 -11.82 -3.72
CA GLY A 16 17.67 -12.16 -3.69
C GLY A 16 16.81 -11.11 -4.35
N GLY A 17 15.50 -11.32 -4.23
CA GLY A 17 14.50 -10.35 -4.66
C GLY A 17 13.88 -9.65 -3.46
N PHE A 18 13.61 -8.36 -3.62
CA PHE A 18 12.98 -7.52 -2.60
C PHE A 18 11.67 -6.98 -3.15
N GLY A 19 10.57 -7.35 -2.50
CA GLY A 19 9.25 -6.80 -2.76
C GLY A 19 8.69 -6.17 -1.50
N LEU A 20 7.98 -5.06 -1.67
CA LEU A 20 7.33 -4.35 -0.57
C LEU A 20 5.84 -4.25 -0.84
N GLU A 21 5.07 -4.37 0.22
CA GLU A 21 3.64 -4.12 0.24
C GLU A 21 3.34 -3.00 1.23
N LYS A 22 2.40 -2.14 0.88
CA LYS A 22 1.93 -1.08 1.76
C LYS A 22 0.43 -0.97 1.66
N GLU A 23 -0.23 -1.27 2.75
CA GLU A 23 -1.65 -1.03 2.92
C GLU A 23 -1.89 0.35 3.52
N SER A 24 -2.93 1.00 3.06
CA SER A 24 -3.33 2.31 3.58
C SER A 24 -4.83 2.43 3.62
N LEU A 25 -5.34 3.12 4.64
CA LEU A 25 -6.74 3.55 4.69
C LEU A 25 -6.87 4.89 3.94
N ARG A 26 -8.00 5.08 3.28
CA ARG A 26 -8.38 6.33 2.64
C ARG A 26 -9.36 7.08 3.53
N ILE A 27 -9.16 8.37 3.64
CA ILE A 27 -10.06 9.26 4.39
C ILE A 27 -10.61 10.34 3.47
N ASP A 28 -11.79 10.83 3.81
CA ASP A 28 -12.39 12.01 3.17
C ASP A 28 -11.84 13.32 3.76
N GLY A 29 -12.32 14.45 3.24
CA GLY A 29 -11.91 15.77 3.71
C GLY A 29 -12.32 16.10 5.14
N GLY A 30 -13.24 15.34 5.73
CA GLY A 30 -13.66 15.47 7.13
C GLY A 30 -12.87 14.61 8.09
N GLY A 31 -11.95 13.77 7.60
CA GLY A 31 -11.15 12.86 8.42
C GLY A 31 -11.82 11.52 8.71
N PHE A 32 -12.94 11.22 8.04
CA PHE A 32 -13.65 9.95 8.15
C PHE A 32 -13.20 8.98 7.06
N LEU A 33 -13.41 7.68 7.27
CA LEU A 33 -13.12 6.68 6.26
C LEU A 33 -13.86 6.99 4.95
N ALA A 34 -13.14 6.95 3.83
CA ALA A 34 -13.72 7.17 2.52
C ALA A 34 -14.55 5.96 2.07
N HIS A 35 -15.67 6.22 1.38
CA HIS A 35 -16.60 5.20 0.92
C HIS A 35 -16.62 5.02 -0.61
N THR A 36 -15.78 5.76 -1.34
CA THR A 36 -15.71 5.60 -2.79
C THR A 36 -15.11 4.26 -3.18
N PRO A 37 -15.55 3.65 -4.29
CA PRO A 37 -14.93 2.42 -4.78
C PRO A 37 -13.41 2.60 -5.00
N ALA A 38 -12.64 1.55 -4.74
CA ALA A 38 -11.18 1.58 -4.85
C ALA A 38 -10.70 1.24 -6.28
N ASP A 39 -11.39 1.71 -7.31
CA ASP A 39 -11.08 1.49 -8.73
C ASP A 39 -10.52 2.73 -9.44
N PHE A 40 -9.90 3.62 -8.67
CA PHE A 40 -9.37 4.89 -9.15
C PHE A 40 -7.99 4.78 -9.86
N ALA A 41 -7.37 3.63 -9.82
CA ALA A 41 -6.08 3.40 -10.46
C ALA A 41 -6.09 2.08 -11.23
N ASP A 42 -5.84 2.17 -12.54
CA ASP A 42 -5.72 1.01 -13.42
C ASP A 42 -4.25 0.59 -13.52
N ASP A 43 -3.75 -0.02 -12.44
CA ASP A 43 -2.38 -0.50 -12.36
C ASP A 43 -2.34 -1.81 -11.58
N VAL A 44 -1.59 -2.80 -12.10
CA VAL A 44 -1.46 -4.13 -11.48
C VAL A 44 -0.77 -4.11 -10.11
N HIS A 45 -0.05 -3.04 -9.79
CA HIS A 45 0.63 -2.84 -8.53
C HIS A 45 -0.22 -2.11 -7.48
N ILE A 46 -1.42 -1.67 -7.86
CA ILE A 46 -2.36 -0.98 -6.99
C ILE A 46 -3.62 -1.82 -6.92
N VAL A 47 -3.87 -2.44 -5.78
CA VAL A 47 -4.94 -3.41 -5.63
C VAL A 47 -5.88 -3.05 -4.49
N ARG A 48 -7.04 -3.68 -4.51
CA ARG A 48 -8.01 -3.59 -3.42
C ARG A 48 -7.63 -4.57 -2.33
N ASP A 49 -8.02 -4.25 -1.12
CA ASP A 49 -7.96 -5.16 0.00
C ASP A 49 -9.40 -5.44 0.52
N PHE A 50 -9.54 -6.04 1.69
CA PHE A 50 -10.84 -6.51 2.21
C PHE A 50 -11.90 -5.44 2.33
N SER A 51 -11.55 -4.20 2.61
CA SER A 51 -12.51 -3.10 2.68
C SER A 51 -12.35 -2.10 1.54
N GLU A 52 -13.44 -1.45 1.14
CA GLU A 52 -13.41 -0.39 0.13
C GLU A 52 -12.59 0.82 0.57
N ASN A 53 -12.39 0.98 1.88
CA ASN A 53 -11.58 2.07 2.42
C ASN A 53 -10.07 1.85 2.24
N GLN A 54 -9.65 0.62 1.97
CA GLN A 54 -8.25 0.25 1.86
C GLN A 54 -7.76 0.33 0.42
N VAL A 55 -6.49 0.61 0.31
CA VAL A 55 -5.73 0.45 -0.93
C VAL A 55 -4.38 -0.17 -0.59
N GLU A 56 -3.96 -1.12 -1.38
CA GLU A 56 -2.69 -1.79 -1.23
C GLU A 56 -1.80 -1.51 -2.44
N VAL A 57 -0.55 -1.22 -2.17
CA VAL A 57 0.48 -1.04 -3.19
C VAL A 57 1.48 -2.18 -3.07
N ASN A 58 1.70 -2.89 -4.17
CA ASN A 58 2.66 -3.97 -4.29
C ASN A 58 3.76 -3.58 -5.26
N THR A 59 5.00 -3.54 -4.81
CA THR A 59 6.11 -3.26 -5.72
C THR A 59 6.43 -4.48 -6.60
N PRO A 60 7.04 -4.30 -7.77
CA PRO A 60 7.70 -5.41 -8.44
C PRO A 60 8.84 -5.94 -7.57
N VAL A 61 9.29 -7.15 -7.87
CA VAL A 61 10.49 -7.71 -7.23
C VAL A 61 11.72 -6.97 -7.75
N CYS A 62 12.45 -6.33 -6.85
CA CYS A 62 13.63 -5.53 -7.15
C CYS A 62 14.90 -6.24 -6.70
N ALA A 63 16.03 -5.88 -7.30
CA ALA A 63 17.32 -6.47 -6.98
C ALA A 63 17.93 -5.92 -5.68
N THR A 64 17.51 -4.72 -5.25
CA THR A 64 18.00 -4.07 -4.04
C THR A 64 16.88 -3.48 -3.21
N PRO A 65 17.06 -3.36 -1.87
CA PRO A 65 16.09 -2.65 -1.02
C PRO A 65 15.84 -1.21 -1.46
N ALA A 66 16.85 -0.50 -1.91
CA ALA A 66 16.72 0.88 -2.39
C ALA A 66 15.78 0.99 -3.60
N GLU A 67 15.90 0.07 -4.56
CA GLU A 67 15.00 0.01 -5.72
C GLU A 67 13.56 -0.29 -5.29
N ALA A 68 13.37 -1.20 -4.32
CA ALA A 68 12.06 -1.52 -3.80
C ALA A 68 11.39 -0.30 -3.14
N ILE A 69 12.14 0.46 -2.35
CA ILE A 69 11.66 1.71 -1.72
C ILE A 69 11.29 2.74 -2.78
N GLN A 70 12.10 2.93 -3.81
CA GLN A 70 11.81 3.85 -4.91
C GLN A 70 10.54 3.44 -5.65
N SER A 71 10.35 2.14 -5.90
CA SER A 71 9.12 1.62 -6.51
C SER A 71 7.91 1.88 -5.62
N LEU A 72 8.04 1.66 -4.32
CA LEU A 72 6.96 1.93 -3.36
C LEU A 72 6.56 3.41 -3.38
N GLU A 73 7.52 4.32 -3.36
CA GLU A 73 7.28 5.76 -3.44
C GLU A 73 6.58 6.15 -4.75
N HIS A 74 6.98 5.56 -5.86
CA HIS A 74 6.36 5.79 -7.16
C HIS A 74 4.88 5.40 -7.16
N TYR A 75 4.55 4.17 -6.78
CA TYR A 75 3.17 3.69 -6.77
C TYR A 75 2.31 4.37 -5.71
N ASN A 76 2.86 4.62 -4.53
CA ASN A 76 2.17 5.39 -3.50
C ASN A 76 1.84 6.81 -3.98
N GLY A 77 2.74 7.44 -4.71
CA GLY A 77 2.52 8.74 -5.35
C GLY A 77 1.42 8.70 -6.41
N LEU A 78 1.32 7.63 -7.20
CA LEU A 78 0.21 7.44 -8.15
C LEU A 78 -1.13 7.38 -7.42
N VAL A 79 -1.22 6.63 -6.33
CA VAL A 79 -2.44 6.54 -5.51
C VAL A 79 -2.81 7.91 -4.96
N GLN A 80 -1.86 8.61 -4.34
CA GLN A 80 -2.11 9.93 -3.75
C GLN A 80 -2.65 10.93 -4.79
N ARG A 81 -2.08 10.95 -5.99
CA ARG A 81 -2.56 11.82 -7.07
C ARG A 81 -3.94 11.42 -7.55
N ALA A 82 -4.19 10.12 -7.71
CA ALA A 82 -5.48 9.63 -8.16
C ALA A 82 -6.61 10.01 -7.20
N ILE A 83 -6.43 9.77 -5.91
CA ILE A 83 -7.45 10.08 -4.90
C ILE A 83 -7.60 11.59 -4.64
N ALA A 84 -6.54 12.37 -4.83
CA ALA A 84 -6.61 13.84 -4.73
C ALA A 84 -7.42 14.46 -5.88
N ASN A 85 -7.54 13.77 -7.01
CA ASN A 85 -8.28 14.21 -8.20
C ASN A 85 -9.71 13.67 -8.25
N LEU A 86 -10.16 12.89 -7.27
CA LEU A 86 -11.56 12.47 -7.18
C LEU A 86 -12.47 13.68 -6.96
N PRO A 87 -13.75 13.61 -7.38
CA PRO A 87 -14.73 14.68 -7.15
C PRO A 87 -14.83 15.09 -5.68
N GLU A 88 -14.78 14.11 -4.78
CA GLU A 88 -14.58 14.31 -3.35
C GLU A 88 -13.13 13.93 -3.02
N ARG A 89 -12.29 14.93 -2.83
CA ARG A 89 -10.87 14.73 -2.57
C ARG A 89 -10.64 13.85 -1.36
N GLU A 90 -9.82 12.81 -1.53
CA GLU A 90 -9.42 11.89 -0.49
C GLU A 90 -7.93 12.01 -0.19
N LEU A 91 -7.55 11.49 0.97
CA LEU A 91 -6.18 11.43 1.45
C LEU A 91 -5.87 10.03 1.97
N LEU A 92 -4.62 9.64 1.90
CA LEU A 92 -4.16 8.44 2.59
C LEU A 92 -3.93 8.75 4.07
N TRP A 93 -4.45 7.88 4.94
CA TRP A 93 -4.21 7.99 6.38
C TRP A 93 -2.77 7.58 6.70
N PRO A 94 -1.96 8.46 7.32
CA PRO A 94 -0.51 8.24 7.44
C PRO A 94 -0.09 7.44 8.69
N PHE A 95 -1.04 7.02 9.52
CA PHE A 95 -0.75 6.39 10.80
C PHE A 95 -1.10 4.92 10.81
N SER A 96 -0.46 4.15 11.70
CA SER A 96 -0.70 2.71 11.87
C SER A 96 -2.00 2.39 12.61
N ASN A 97 -2.46 3.30 13.48
CA ASN A 97 -3.77 3.20 14.10
C ASN A 97 -4.85 3.78 13.17
N PRO A 98 -6.09 3.25 13.20
CA PRO A 98 -7.14 3.73 12.32
C PRO A 98 -7.59 5.17 12.67
N PRO A 99 -8.19 5.90 11.71
CA PRO A 99 -8.91 7.14 12.00
C PRO A 99 -10.17 6.85 12.81
N TYR A 100 -10.89 7.90 13.18
CA TYR A 100 -12.14 7.76 13.91
C TYR A 100 -13.20 7.00 13.07
N ILE A 101 -13.74 5.93 13.64
CA ILE A 101 -14.74 5.06 13.02
C ILE A 101 -16.02 5.18 13.84
N LEU A 102 -17.10 5.69 13.23
CA LEU A 102 -18.39 5.88 13.89
C LEU A 102 -19.11 4.55 14.14
N ASN A 103 -19.11 3.64 13.17
CA ASN A 103 -19.71 2.32 13.29
C ASN A 103 -19.15 1.35 12.24
N GLU A 104 -19.51 0.09 12.34
CA GLU A 104 -19.05 -0.99 11.45
C GLU A 104 -19.44 -0.77 9.98
N LYS A 105 -20.52 -0.06 9.72
CA LYS A 105 -20.98 0.23 8.35
C LYS A 105 -20.05 1.18 7.60
N ASP A 106 -19.15 1.85 8.31
CA ASP A 106 -18.15 2.71 7.70
C ASP A 106 -16.99 1.91 7.07
N ILE A 107 -17.01 0.58 7.24
CA ILE A 107 -16.00 -0.32 6.71
C ILE A 107 -16.68 -1.37 5.80
N PRO A 108 -17.18 -0.97 4.62
CA PRO A 108 -17.81 -1.91 3.71
C PRO A 108 -16.77 -2.86 3.09
N ILE A 109 -17.19 -4.08 2.84
CA ILE A 109 -16.37 -5.08 2.14
C ILE A 109 -16.17 -4.62 0.69
N ALA A 110 -14.94 -4.76 0.21
CA ALA A 110 -14.58 -4.41 -1.15
C ALA A 110 -15.39 -5.21 -2.18
N GLN A 111 -15.78 -4.55 -3.25
CA GLN A 111 -16.46 -5.18 -4.38
C GLN A 111 -15.42 -5.54 -5.45
N TYR A 112 -15.26 -6.82 -5.71
CA TYR A 112 -14.35 -7.35 -6.73
C TYR A 112 -15.05 -7.60 -8.06
#